data_78fc6bf0731777a5a76365c3b55216f3
#
_entry.id   78fc6bf0731777a5a76365c3b55216f3
#
_cell.length_a   1.000
_cell.length_b   1.000
_cell.length_c   1.000
_cell.angle_alpha   90.00
_cell.angle_beta   90.00
_cell.angle_gamma   90.00
#
_symmetry.space_group_name_H-M   'P 1'
#
loop_
_entity.id
_entity.type
_entity.pdbx_description
1 polymer ?
#
loop_
_entity_poly.entity_id
_entity_poly.type
_entity_poly.pdbx_seq_one_letter_code
_entity_poly.pdbx_strand_id
1 'polypeptide(L)'
;MTITTKWILSVAAVTAISLTTLSINAAETAGDAPTRSVKVWDLDLNDSQGVQVLYQRVQTAATDVCKSAARRHWKETRTAAPAGWTDTCVADAVDAAVRDVGNPLLAALHIRTGVARND
;
A
#
# COMPACT_ATOMS: atom_id res chain seq x y z
N MET A 1 -53.01 -26.59 -1.29
CA MET A 1 -53.04 -25.30 -1.96
C MET A 1 -52.32 -24.19 -1.20
N THR A 2 -51.69 -24.48 -0.12
CA THR A 2 -51.09 -23.46 0.75
C THR A 2 -49.58 -23.58 0.88
N ILE A 3 -48.94 -24.28 -0.02
CA ILE A 3 -47.53 -24.69 0.14
C ILE A 3 -46.55 -23.77 -0.61
N THR A 4 -47.08 -22.95 -1.49
CA THR A 4 -46.24 -22.18 -2.39
C THR A 4 -45.73 -20.82 -1.85
N THR A 5 -46.26 -20.40 -0.72
CA THR A 5 -45.94 -19.05 -0.22
C THR A 5 -44.77 -19.02 0.80
N LYS A 6 -44.32 -20.15 1.21
CA LYS A 6 -43.24 -20.22 2.24
C LYS A 6 -41.83 -20.23 1.69
N TRP A 7 -41.67 -20.35 0.42
CA TRP A 7 -40.34 -20.50 -0.17
C TRP A 7 -39.65 -19.20 -0.53
N ILE A 8 -40.37 -18.15 -0.57
CA ILE A 8 -39.85 -16.86 -1.10
C ILE A 8 -39.20 -16.02 -0.02
N LEU A 9 -39.47 -16.28 1.24
CA LEU A 9 -39.03 -15.43 2.32
C LEU A 9 -37.70 -15.86 2.95
N SER A 10 -37.20 -17.03 2.64
CA SER A 10 -35.97 -17.53 3.28
C SER A 10 -34.69 -17.21 2.54
N VAL A 11 -34.77 -16.82 1.30
CA VAL A 11 -33.58 -16.67 0.47
C VAL A 11 -33.05 -15.22 0.47
N ALA A 12 -33.91 -14.26 0.71
CA ALA A 12 -33.52 -12.87 0.63
C ALA A 12 -32.77 -12.33 1.86
N ALA A 13 -32.87 -13.01 2.98
CA ALA A 13 -32.30 -12.49 4.23
C ALA A 13 -30.84 -12.89 4.46
N VAL A 14 -30.35 -13.89 3.77
CA VAL A 14 -29.03 -14.47 4.09
C VAL A 14 -27.90 -13.84 3.27
N THR A 15 -28.21 -13.30 2.11
CA THR A 15 -27.17 -12.82 1.20
C THR A 15 -26.70 -11.38 1.46
N ALA A 16 -27.48 -10.61 2.17
CA ALA A 16 -27.12 -9.20 2.40
C ALA A 16 -26.16 -8.98 3.56
N ILE A 17 -26.06 -9.93 4.47
CA ILE A 17 -25.31 -9.71 5.73
C ILE A 17 -23.86 -10.11 5.60
N SER A 18 -23.55 -11.03 4.72
CA SER A 18 -22.18 -11.55 4.61
C SER A 18 -21.21 -10.63 3.86
N LEU A 19 -21.71 -9.72 3.06
CA LEU A 19 -20.86 -8.83 2.27
C LEU A 19 -20.37 -7.61 3.06
N THR A 20 -21.11 -7.19 4.06
CA THR A 20 -20.74 -6.00 4.84
C THR A 20 -19.70 -6.27 5.92
N THR A 21 -19.65 -7.47 6.43
CA THR A 21 -18.69 -7.82 7.48
C THR A 21 -17.27 -8.00 6.99
N LEU A 22 -17.09 -8.44 5.77
CA LEU A 22 -15.76 -8.60 5.16
C LEU A 22 -15.07 -7.26 4.88
N SER A 23 -15.84 -6.25 4.54
CA SER A 23 -15.29 -4.92 4.28
C SER A 23 -14.80 -4.22 5.54
N ILE A 24 -15.44 -4.47 6.67
CA ILE A 24 -15.07 -3.85 7.95
C ILE A 24 -13.77 -4.45 8.47
N ASN A 25 -13.57 -5.75 8.34
CA ASN A 25 -12.36 -6.40 8.80
C ASN A 25 -11.11 -6.01 7.98
N ALA A 26 -11.27 -5.75 6.70
CA ALA A 26 -10.18 -5.26 5.87
C ALA A 26 -9.76 -3.83 6.24
N ALA A 27 -10.71 -2.98 6.68
CA ALA A 27 -10.43 -1.62 7.09
C ALA A 27 -9.71 -1.55 8.45
N GLU A 28 -10.01 -2.44 9.38
CA GLU A 28 -9.37 -2.49 10.69
C GLU A 28 -7.91 -2.94 10.62
N THR A 29 -7.59 -3.84 9.72
CA THR A 29 -6.22 -4.34 9.54
C THR A 29 -5.30 -3.30 8.91
N ALA A 30 -5.82 -2.36 8.15
CA ALA A 30 -5.06 -1.29 7.51
C ALA A 30 -4.67 -0.15 8.48
N GLY A 31 -5.34 -0.03 9.63
CA GLY A 31 -5.16 1.09 10.55
C GLY A 31 -3.88 1.10 11.36
N ASP A 32 -3.23 -0.04 11.53
CA ASP A 32 -2.09 -0.18 12.43
C ASP A 32 -0.73 -0.07 11.75
N ALA A 33 -0.67 -0.19 10.43
CA ALA A 33 0.57 -0.03 9.68
C ALA A 33 0.95 1.44 9.51
N PRO A 34 2.22 1.83 9.67
CA PRO A 34 2.65 3.19 9.38
C PRO A 34 2.45 3.49 7.90
N THR A 35 1.71 4.55 7.60
CA THR A 35 1.41 4.99 6.25
C THR A 35 1.83 6.44 6.04
N ARG A 36 2.10 6.82 4.81
CA ARG A 36 2.44 8.18 4.43
C ARG A 36 1.80 8.51 3.11
N SER A 37 1.11 9.63 3.04
CA SER A 37 0.55 10.13 1.79
C SER A 37 1.59 10.88 0.98
N VAL A 38 1.61 10.65 -0.32
CA VAL A 38 2.48 11.35 -1.27
C VAL A 38 1.62 12.26 -2.15
N LYS A 39 1.98 13.54 -2.17
CA LYS A 39 1.30 14.55 -2.99
C LYS A 39 1.64 14.34 -4.48
N VAL A 40 0.63 14.28 -5.33
CA VAL A 40 0.76 13.99 -6.76
C VAL A 40 0.13 15.07 -7.65
N TRP A 41 -0.94 15.73 -7.18
CA TRP A 41 -1.78 16.61 -7.98
C TRP A 41 -1.13 17.92 -8.45
N ASP A 42 0.02 18.28 -7.92
CA ASP A 42 0.81 19.43 -8.34
C ASP A 42 1.87 19.10 -9.41
N LEU A 43 1.92 17.84 -9.86
CA LEU A 43 2.94 17.35 -10.78
C LEU A 43 2.33 16.97 -12.13
N ASP A 44 3.05 17.29 -13.21
CA ASP A 44 2.75 16.75 -14.53
C ASP A 44 3.44 15.38 -14.69
N LEU A 45 2.63 14.32 -14.65
CA LEU A 45 3.12 12.95 -14.77
C LEU A 45 3.37 12.50 -16.23
N ASN A 46 3.10 13.37 -17.19
CA ASN A 46 3.49 13.16 -18.59
C ASN A 46 4.87 13.73 -18.90
N ASP A 47 5.41 14.51 -17.97
CA ASP A 47 6.74 15.10 -18.08
C ASP A 47 7.75 14.36 -17.20
N SER A 48 8.95 14.18 -17.73
CA SER A 48 10.04 13.48 -17.03
C SER A 48 10.46 14.17 -15.74
N GLN A 49 10.41 15.50 -15.68
CA GLN A 49 10.70 16.27 -14.47
C GLN A 49 9.67 15.99 -13.37
N GLY A 50 8.38 16.03 -13.71
CA GLY A 50 7.30 15.73 -12.77
C GLY A 50 7.42 14.31 -12.20
N VAL A 51 7.76 13.36 -13.05
CA VAL A 51 7.98 11.95 -12.65
C VAL A 51 9.19 11.81 -11.72
N GLN A 52 10.27 12.52 -11.98
CA GLN A 52 11.45 12.53 -11.10
C GLN A 52 11.13 13.07 -9.70
N VAL A 53 10.40 14.17 -9.65
CA VAL A 53 9.96 14.76 -8.38
C VAL A 53 9.06 13.79 -7.62
N LEU A 54 8.13 13.13 -8.31
CA LEU A 54 7.28 12.11 -7.70
C LEU A 54 8.12 10.95 -7.14
N TYR A 55 9.08 10.47 -7.89
CA TYR A 55 9.95 9.38 -7.46
C TYR A 55 10.72 9.73 -6.19
N GLN A 56 11.27 10.94 -6.10
CA GLN A 56 11.94 11.42 -4.89
C GLN A 56 11.00 11.51 -3.69
N ARG A 57 9.78 11.98 -3.89
CA ARG A 57 8.76 12.04 -2.84
C ARG A 57 8.39 10.64 -2.34
N VAL A 58 8.25 9.69 -3.26
CA VAL A 58 7.96 8.29 -2.92
C VAL A 58 9.12 7.68 -2.11
N GLN A 59 10.36 7.91 -2.52
CA GLN A 59 11.52 7.41 -1.78
C GLN A 59 11.61 8.01 -0.37
N THR A 60 11.37 9.30 -0.23
CA THR A 60 11.37 9.98 1.08
C THR A 60 10.26 9.42 1.97
N ALA A 61 9.05 9.29 1.44
CA ALA A 61 7.92 8.73 2.18
C ALA A 61 8.17 7.28 2.61
N ALA A 62 8.71 6.45 1.72
CA ALA A 62 9.09 5.07 2.02
C ALA A 62 10.14 4.99 3.14
N THR A 63 11.14 5.85 3.09
CA THR A 63 12.17 5.94 4.13
C THR A 63 11.57 6.31 5.48
N ASP A 64 10.68 7.29 5.53
CA ASP A 64 10.01 7.71 6.75
C ASP A 64 9.13 6.61 7.36
N VAL A 65 8.38 5.91 6.52
CA VAL A 65 7.55 4.77 6.91
C VAL A 65 8.41 3.65 7.50
N CYS A 66 9.46 3.28 6.81
CA CYS A 66 10.35 2.19 7.25
C CYS A 66 11.11 2.52 8.54
N LYS A 67 11.56 3.76 8.69
CA LYS A 67 12.15 4.22 9.96
C LYS A 67 11.13 4.20 11.11
N SER A 68 9.88 4.56 10.84
CA SER A 68 8.82 4.51 11.84
C SER A 68 8.49 3.08 12.23
N ALA A 69 8.47 2.16 11.28
CA ALA A 69 8.27 0.74 11.52
C ALA A 69 9.42 0.13 12.35
N ALA A 70 10.67 0.50 12.07
CA ALA A 70 11.84 0.05 12.85
C ALA A 70 11.77 0.55 14.29
N ARG A 71 11.36 1.81 14.51
CA ARG A 71 11.16 2.34 15.87
C ARG A 71 10.04 1.63 16.62
N ARG A 72 8.96 1.27 15.95
CA ARG A 72 7.88 0.47 16.54
C ARG A 72 8.39 -0.91 16.95
N HIS A 73 9.07 -1.59 16.06
CA HIS A 73 9.69 -2.89 16.35
C HIS A 73 10.57 -2.83 17.62
N TRP A 74 11.42 -1.82 17.73
CA TRP A 74 12.22 -1.60 18.93
C TRP A 74 11.39 -1.43 20.21
N LYS A 75 10.30 -0.65 20.12
CA LYS A 75 9.43 -0.42 21.28
C LYS A 75 8.75 -1.70 21.75
N GLU A 76 8.35 -2.54 20.82
CA GLU A 76 7.62 -3.77 21.08
C GLU A 76 8.53 -4.90 21.53
N THR A 77 9.64 -5.09 20.87
CA THR A 77 10.53 -6.26 21.08
C THR A 77 11.76 -5.95 21.92
N ARG A 78 12.13 -4.68 22.08
CA ARG A 78 13.39 -4.21 22.68
C ARG A 78 14.63 -4.72 21.94
N THR A 79 14.45 -5.16 20.70
CA THR A 79 15.54 -5.58 19.82
C THR A 79 15.60 -4.69 18.58
N ALA A 80 16.80 -4.45 18.09
CA ALA A 80 16.96 -3.72 16.84
C ALA A 80 16.46 -4.55 15.66
N ALA A 81 15.95 -3.88 14.63
CA ALA A 81 15.64 -4.54 13.38
C ALA A 81 16.92 -5.15 12.79
N PRO A 82 16.82 -6.30 12.11
CA PRO A 82 17.98 -6.94 11.48
C PRO A 82 18.73 -6.01 10.53
N ALA A 83 20.02 -6.24 10.36
CA ALA A 83 20.82 -5.50 9.40
C ALA A 83 20.22 -5.62 7.98
N GLY A 84 20.13 -4.52 7.24
CA GLY A 84 19.53 -4.49 5.92
C GLY A 84 17.99 -4.47 5.89
N TRP A 85 17.32 -4.63 7.01
CA TRP A 85 15.87 -4.64 7.08
C TRP A 85 15.26 -3.33 6.55
N THR A 86 15.84 -2.20 6.95
CA THR A 86 15.33 -0.89 6.50
C THR A 86 15.50 -0.71 5.00
N ASP A 87 16.61 -1.14 4.44
CA ASP A 87 16.85 -1.04 2.99
C ASP A 87 15.88 -1.90 2.19
N THR A 88 15.63 -3.12 2.63
CA THR A 88 14.63 -4.02 2.03
C THR A 88 13.23 -3.42 2.15
N CYS A 89 12.87 -2.91 3.32
CA CYS A 89 11.59 -2.25 3.55
C CYS A 89 11.38 -1.07 2.59
N VAL A 90 12.38 -0.21 2.43
CA VAL A 90 12.30 0.94 1.50
C VAL A 90 12.15 0.47 0.07
N ALA A 91 12.92 -0.51 -0.36
CA ALA A 91 12.83 -1.07 -1.71
C ALA A 91 11.42 -1.61 -2.00
N ASP A 92 10.88 -2.42 -1.10
CA ASP A 92 9.53 -2.99 -1.23
C ASP A 92 8.44 -1.92 -1.24
N ALA A 93 8.57 -0.90 -0.39
CA ALA A 93 7.62 0.20 -0.33
C ALA A 93 7.63 1.06 -1.59
N VAL A 94 8.80 1.33 -2.16
CA VAL A 94 8.94 2.06 -3.42
C VAL A 94 8.37 1.24 -4.59
N ASP A 95 8.66 -0.05 -4.65
CA ASP A 95 8.10 -0.96 -5.65
C ASP A 95 6.57 -0.97 -5.63
N ALA A 96 5.99 -1.08 -4.45
CA ALA A 96 4.54 -1.06 -4.27
C ALA A 96 3.94 0.27 -4.72
N ALA A 97 4.53 1.40 -4.32
CA ALA A 97 4.06 2.72 -4.68
C ALA A 97 4.13 2.97 -6.20
N VAL A 98 5.20 2.55 -6.86
CA VAL A 98 5.35 2.67 -8.32
C VAL A 98 4.28 1.88 -9.04
N ARG A 99 3.96 0.67 -8.57
CA ARG A 99 2.87 -0.15 -9.11
C ARG A 99 1.50 0.48 -8.91
N ASP A 100 1.25 1.06 -7.73
CA ASP A 100 -0.02 1.70 -7.40
C ASP A 100 -0.28 2.94 -8.26
N VAL A 101 0.75 3.73 -8.53
CA VAL A 101 0.64 4.90 -9.41
C VAL A 101 0.35 4.49 -10.86
N GLY A 102 0.92 3.39 -11.33
CA GLY A 102 0.67 2.84 -12.67
C GLY A 102 1.14 3.73 -13.81
N ASN A 103 2.08 4.64 -13.58
CA ASN A 103 2.60 5.52 -14.60
C ASN A 103 3.80 4.87 -15.30
N PRO A 104 3.81 4.75 -16.65
CA PRO A 104 4.89 4.08 -17.39
C PRO A 104 6.23 4.78 -17.31
N LEU A 105 6.26 6.11 -17.24
CA LEU A 105 7.51 6.87 -17.09
C LEU A 105 8.12 6.65 -15.70
N LEU A 106 7.28 6.61 -14.68
CA LEU A 106 7.71 6.30 -13.31
C LEU A 106 8.25 4.88 -13.20
N ALA A 107 7.59 3.91 -13.81
CA ALA A 107 8.04 2.53 -13.84
C ALA A 107 9.40 2.40 -14.56
N ALA A 108 9.58 3.07 -15.69
CA ALA A 108 10.83 3.07 -16.42
C ALA A 108 11.97 3.73 -15.64
N LEU A 109 11.68 4.83 -14.94
CA LEU A 109 12.65 5.49 -14.06
C LEU A 109 13.08 4.56 -12.92
N HIS A 110 12.12 3.89 -12.29
CA HIS A 110 12.37 2.97 -11.20
C HIS A 110 13.26 1.79 -11.63
N ILE A 111 12.99 1.19 -12.78
CA ILE A 111 13.82 0.10 -13.34
C ILE A 111 15.25 0.58 -13.57
N ARG A 112 15.44 1.74 -14.21
CA ARG A 112 16.78 2.29 -14.46
C ARG A 112 17.55 2.56 -13.18
N THR A 113 16.89 3.10 -12.17
CA THR A 113 17.50 3.39 -10.87
C THR A 113 17.85 2.12 -10.11
N GLY A 114 17.01 1.08 -10.21
CA GLY A 114 17.25 -0.23 -9.61
C GLY A 114 18.46 -0.94 -10.23
N VAL A 115 18.57 -0.91 -11.55
CA VAL A 115 19.73 -1.49 -12.28
C VAL A 115 21.02 -0.78 -11.89
N ALA A 116 21.02 0.54 -11.86
CA ALA A 116 22.20 1.32 -11.47
C ALA A 116 22.67 1.05 -10.05
N ARG A 117 21.77 0.63 -9.18
CA ARG A 117 22.11 0.33 -7.77
C ARG A 117 22.73 -1.06 -7.58
N ASN A 118 22.48 -1.97 -8.52
CA ASN A 118 22.99 -3.34 -8.48
C ASN A 118 24.33 -3.53 -9.22
N ASP A 119 24.77 -2.50 -9.92
CA ASP A 119 26.09 -2.46 -10.57
C ASP A 119 27.14 -1.81 -9.63
#